data_2540404948ac7262dc02c2549ce4af6a
#
_entry.id   2540404948ac7262dc02c2549ce4af6a
#
_cell.length_a   1.000
_cell.length_b   1.000
_cell.length_c   1.000
_cell.angle_alpha   90.00
_cell.angle_beta   90.00
_cell.angle_gamma   90.00
#
_symmetry.space_group_name_H-M   'P 1'
#
loop_
_entity.id
_entity.type
_entity.pdbx_description
1 polymer ?
#
loop_
_entity_poly.entity_id
_entity_poly.type
_entity_poly.pdbx_seq_one_letter_code
_entity_poly.pdbx_strand_id
1 'polypeptide(L)'
;WGGGGFMSYEVVTDLNYTPVLTKAEDKYKWANAGPGAKRGLNRIHDRPLTKALGAYQSNREMQDLLEDSHRYLGKHIPTLAVDMRCIEHSLCEWDKYERVRLGQGTPRSKYNGLQSSVLEAPVGTVA
;
A
#
# COMPACT_ATOMS: atom_id res chain seq x y z
N TRP A 1 11.68 -18.01 -0.01
CA TRP A 1 11.40 -16.72 -0.66
C TRP A 1 11.13 -15.68 0.43
N GLY A 2 12.16 -14.92 0.83
CA GLY A 2 12.07 -13.76 1.73
C GLY A 2 11.25 -13.98 3.01
N GLY A 3 11.80 -13.82 4.17
CA GLY A 3 11.11 -14.08 5.44
C GLY A 3 9.71 -13.43 5.51
N GLY A 4 8.72 -14.20 5.94
CA GLY A 4 7.38 -13.71 6.25
C GLY A 4 6.36 -13.71 5.10
N GLY A 5 6.66 -14.29 3.94
CA GLY A 5 5.68 -14.42 2.85
C GLY A 5 5.31 -13.11 2.13
N PHE A 6 5.97 -11.99 2.45
CA PHE A 6 5.65 -10.69 1.85
C PHE A 6 5.85 -10.71 0.32
N MET A 7 6.99 -11.20 -0.17
CA MET A 7 7.24 -11.24 -1.63
C MET A 7 6.26 -12.16 -2.35
N SER A 8 5.89 -13.29 -1.75
CA SER A 8 4.87 -14.18 -2.31
C SER A 8 3.51 -13.50 -2.37
N TYR A 9 3.17 -12.74 -1.34
CA TYR A 9 1.95 -11.94 -1.31
C TYR A 9 1.94 -10.89 -2.43
N GLU A 10 3.03 -10.16 -2.64
CA GLU A 10 3.12 -9.16 -3.72
C GLU A 10 2.90 -9.81 -5.10
N VAL A 11 3.56 -10.94 -5.37
CA VAL A 11 3.39 -11.68 -6.64
C VAL A 11 1.94 -12.14 -6.82
N VAL A 12 1.33 -12.70 -5.78
CA VAL A 12 -0.06 -13.19 -5.85
C VAL A 12 -1.03 -12.04 -6.05
N THR A 13 -0.84 -10.91 -5.38
CA THR A 13 -1.75 -9.75 -5.52
C THR A 13 -1.67 -9.11 -6.89
N ASP A 14 -0.54 -9.20 -7.61
CA ASP A 14 -0.45 -8.74 -8.99
C ASP A 14 -1.36 -9.55 -9.93
N LEU A 15 -1.67 -10.80 -9.60
CA LEU A 15 -2.64 -11.60 -10.35
C LEU A 15 -4.09 -11.09 -10.26
N ASN A 16 -4.40 -10.16 -9.33
CA ASN A 16 -5.70 -9.49 -9.28
C ASN A 16 -6.01 -8.69 -10.55
N TYR A 17 -4.99 -8.28 -11.29
CA TYR A 17 -5.12 -7.59 -12.58
C TYR A 17 -5.31 -8.56 -13.75
N THR A 18 -5.40 -9.85 -13.49
CA THR A 18 -5.59 -10.91 -14.48
C THR A 18 -6.93 -11.63 -14.25
N PRO A 19 -7.45 -12.39 -15.23
CA PRO A 19 -8.64 -13.20 -15.03
C PRO A 19 -8.54 -14.24 -13.91
N VAL A 20 -7.32 -14.56 -13.46
CA VAL A 20 -7.06 -15.57 -12.41
C VAL A 20 -7.65 -15.15 -11.07
N LEU A 21 -7.36 -13.92 -10.61
CA LEU A 21 -7.77 -13.44 -9.29
C LEU A 21 -8.65 -12.18 -9.31
N THR A 22 -9.04 -11.68 -10.48
CA THR A 22 -9.88 -10.46 -10.55
C THR A 22 -11.18 -10.57 -9.76
N LYS A 23 -11.69 -11.80 -9.56
CA LYS A 23 -12.91 -12.09 -8.80
C LYS A 23 -12.64 -12.61 -7.37
N ALA A 24 -11.40 -12.55 -6.88
CA ALA A 24 -11.07 -12.98 -5.53
C ALA A 24 -11.79 -12.08 -4.50
N GLU A 25 -12.67 -12.69 -3.69
CA GLU A 25 -13.48 -11.95 -2.71
C GLU A 25 -12.68 -11.54 -1.48
N ASP A 26 -11.61 -12.25 -1.17
CA ASP A 26 -10.75 -12.00 -0.02
C ASP A 26 -9.90 -10.73 -0.16
N LYS A 27 -9.76 -10.18 -1.36
CA LYS A 27 -9.07 -8.89 -1.60
C LYS A 27 -9.67 -7.72 -0.81
N TYR A 28 -10.93 -7.82 -0.40
CA TYR A 28 -11.60 -6.83 0.44
C TYR A 28 -11.62 -7.21 1.93
N LYS A 29 -11.07 -8.36 2.29
CA LYS A 29 -11.15 -8.90 3.65
C LYS A 29 -9.79 -9.08 4.30
N TRP A 30 -8.73 -9.22 3.51
CA TRP A 30 -7.43 -9.60 4.02
C TRP A 30 -6.28 -8.97 3.22
N ALA A 31 -5.23 -8.57 3.93
CA ALA A 31 -3.93 -8.23 3.39
C ALA A 31 -2.82 -8.66 4.34
N ASN A 32 -1.64 -8.93 3.80
CA ASN A 32 -0.48 -9.27 4.62
C ASN A 32 0.23 -8.01 5.12
N ALA A 33 -0.19 -7.49 6.27
CA ALA A 33 0.39 -6.28 6.84
C ALA A 33 1.90 -6.41 7.09
N GLY A 34 2.70 -5.74 6.28
CA GLY A 34 4.13 -5.63 6.45
C GLY A 34 4.53 -4.75 7.65
N PRO A 35 5.83 -4.68 7.98
CA PRO A 35 6.31 -3.87 9.11
C PRO A 35 5.98 -2.37 8.97
N GLY A 36 5.96 -1.84 7.74
CA GLY A 36 5.58 -0.46 7.46
C GLY A 36 4.11 -0.20 7.76
N ALA A 37 3.22 -1.05 7.26
CA ALA A 37 1.80 -0.95 7.51
C ALA A 37 1.47 -1.06 9.00
N LYS A 38 2.11 -1.97 9.74
CA LYS A 38 1.94 -2.10 11.19
C LYS A 38 2.38 -0.84 11.94
N ARG A 39 3.48 -0.19 11.53
CA ARG A 39 3.87 1.10 12.11
C ARG A 39 2.88 2.21 11.73
N GLY A 40 2.38 2.21 10.50
CA GLY A 40 1.31 3.11 10.09
C GLY A 40 0.07 2.98 10.97
N LEU A 41 -0.41 1.75 11.20
CA LEU A 41 -1.52 1.50 12.14
C LEU A 41 -1.20 1.98 13.56
N ASN A 42 0.01 1.73 14.04
CA ASN A 42 0.41 2.22 15.36
C ASN A 42 0.39 3.74 15.46
N ARG A 43 0.77 4.45 14.40
CA ARG A 43 0.67 5.92 14.34
C ARG A 43 -0.77 6.40 14.40
N ILE A 44 -1.67 5.80 13.62
CA ILE A 44 -3.09 6.18 13.60
C ILE A 44 -3.72 6.05 15.00
N HIS A 45 -3.31 5.02 15.74
CA HIS A 45 -3.87 4.72 17.06
C HIS A 45 -3.01 5.24 18.23
N ASP A 46 -2.10 6.19 18.00
CA ASP A 46 -1.21 6.77 19.03
C ASP A 46 -0.49 5.74 19.90
N ARG A 47 -0.05 4.65 19.27
CA ARG A 47 0.66 3.56 19.94
C ARG A 47 2.17 3.65 19.70
N PRO A 48 3.00 3.08 20.59
CA PRO A 48 4.43 2.94 20.31
C PRO A 48 4.66 2.23 18.98
N LEU A 49 5.55 2.77 18.13
CA LEU A 49 5.82 2.21 16.78
C LEU A 49 6.35 0.78 16.82
N THR A 50 6.94 0.39 17.94
CA THR A 50 7.47 -0.95 18.18
C THR A 50 6.43 -1.95 18.69
N LYS A 51 5.18 -1.49 18.95
CA LYS A 51 4.12 -2.39 19.42
C LYS A 51 3.88 -3.49 18.38
N ALA A 52 3.99 -4.73 18.82
CA ALA A 52 3.66 -5.87 17.97
C ALA A 52 2.15 -5.93 17.69
N LEU A 53 1.80 -6.09 16.42
CA LEU A 53 0.42 -6.30 15.97
C LEU A 53 0.31 -7.69 15.36
N GLY A 54 -0.60 -8.50 15.91
CA GLY A 54 -0.96 -9.78 15.33
C GLY A 54 -1.72 -9.63 14.00
N ALA A 55 -1.75 -10.68 13.19
CA ALA A 55 -2.42 -10.66 11.88
C ALA A 55 -3.90 -10.31 11.99
N TYR A 56 -4.61 -10.87 12.96
CA TYR A 56 -6.02 -10.58 13.18
C TYR A 56 -6.28 -9.11 13.47
N GLN A 57 -5.53 -8.52 14.42
CA GLN A 57 -5.67 -7.12 14.78
C GLN A 57 -5.34 -6.20 13.60
N SER A 58 -4.22 -6.46 12.91
CA SER A 58 -3.81 -5.65 11.75
C SER A 58 -4.88 -5.65 10.65
N ASN A 59 -5.44 -6.83 10.33
CA ASN A 59 -6.48 -6.94 9.32
C ASN A 59 -7.77 -6.26 9.73
N ARG A 60 -8.17 -6.38 11.01
CA ARG A 60 -9.36 -5.69 11.52
C ARG A 60 -9.24 -4.18 11.38
N GLU A 61 -8.12 -3.61 11.83
CA GLU A 61 -7.88 -2.17 11.75
C GLU A 61 -7.76 -1.68 10.29
N MET A 62 -7.18 -2.47 9.39
CA MET A 62 -7.16 -2.14 7.96
C MET A 62 -8.56 -2.22 7.31
N GLN A 63 -9.42 -3.14 7.74
CA GLN A 63 -10.81 -3.20 7.27
C GLN A 63 -11.60 -1.95 7.69
N ASP A 64 -11.43 -1.47 8.93
CA ASP A 64 -12.04 -0.22 9.38
C ASP A 64 -11.60 0.97 8.50
N LEU A 65 -10.30 1.04 8.16
CA LEU A 65 -9.78 2.05 7.24
C LEU A 65 -10.31 1.89 5.81
N LEU A 66 -10.52 0.67 5.34
CA LEU A 66 -11.10 0.40 4.04
C LEU A 66 -12.54 0.92 3.96
N GLU A 67 -13.35 0.67 4.99
CA GLU A 67 -14.72 1.17 5.08
C GLU A 67 -14.76 2.71 5.07
N ASP A 68 -13.88 3.34 5.87
CA ASP A 68 -13.76 4.81 5.89
C ASP A 68 -13.30 5.36 4.54
N SER A 69 -12.35 4.69 3.89
CA SER A 69 -11.87 5.07 2.56
C SER A 69 -12.99 5.00 1.52
N HIS A 70 -13.79 3.95 1.51
CA HIS A 70 -14.94 3.82 0.61
C HIS A 70 -15.97 4.91 0.87
N ARG A 71 -16.24 5.23 2.13
CA ARG A 71 -17.18 6.29 2.52
C ARG A 71 -16.72 7.67 2.07
N TYR A 72 -15.43 7.96 2.21
CA TYR A 72 -14.86 9.26 1.82
C TYR A 72 -14.63 9.36 0.31
N LEU A 73 -13.86 8.40 -0.26
CA LEU A 73 -13.47 8.43 -1.67
C LEU A 73 -14.66 8.20 -2.60
N GLY A 74 -15.64 7.39 -2.19
CA GLY A 74 -16.84 7.17 -2.98
C GLY A 74 -17.64 8.45 -3.25
N LYS A 75 -17.49 9.47 -2.40
CA LYS A 75 -18.09 10.80 -2.61
C LYS A 75 -17.26 11.70 -3.53
N HIS A 76 -15.95 11.54 -3.53
CA HIS A 76 -15.01 12.42 -4.22
C HIS A 76 -14.46 11.82 -5.51
N ILE A 77 -14.23 10.51 -5.52
CA ILE A 77 -13.65 9.77 -6.66
C ILE A 77 -14.39 8.43 -6.79
N PRO A 78 -15.64 8.42 -7.26
CA PRO A 78 -16.49 7.22 -7.26
C PRO A 78 -15.99 6.08 -8.15
N THR A 79 -15.08 6.37 -9.08
CA THR A 79 -14.47 5.36 -9.98
C THR A 79 -13.24 4.68 -9.38
N LEU A 80 -12.75 5.13 -8.22
CA LEU A 80 -11.57 4.56 -7.60
C LEU A 80 -11.93 3.27 -6.85
N ALA A 81 -11.42 2.15 -7.32
CA ALA A 81 -11.52 0.87 -6.62
C ALA A 81 -10.41 0.78 -5.57
N VAL A 82 -10.79 0.69 -4.30
CA VAL A 82 -9.86 0.52 -3.17
C VAL A 82 -10.13 -0.85 -2.55
N ASP A 83 -9.07 -1.61 -2.32
CA ASP A 83 -9.09 -2.90 -1.65
C ASP A 83 -8.11 -2.92 -0.47
N MET A 84 -7.99 -4.07 0.21
CA MET A 84 -7.11 -4.20 1.39
C MET A 84 -5.64 -4.02 1.06
N ARG A 85 -5.20 -4.37 -0.17
CA ARG A 85 -3.83 -4.11 -0.61
C ARG A 85 -3.57 -2.61 -0.74
N CYS A 86 -4.52 -1.86 -1.27
CA CYS A 86 -4.40 -0.40 -1.35
C CYS A 86 -4.22 0.23 0.04
N ILE A 87 -4.96 -0.25 1.03
CA ILE A 87 -4.83 0.21 2.42
C ILE A 87 -3.45 -0.15 2.98
N GLU A 88 -3.02 -1.40 2.82
CA GLU A 88 -1.70 -1.86 3.30
C GLU A 88 -0.56 -1.02 2.71
N HIS A 89 -0.56 -0.83 1.38
CA HIS A 89 0.45 -0.04 0.70
C HIS A 89 0.42 1.44 1.13
N SER A 90 -0.77 2.02 1.23
CA SER A 90 -0.91 3.42 1.68
C SER A 90 -0.34 3.62 3.09
N LEU A 91 -0.58 2.68 4.00
CA LEU A 91 -0.01 2.70 5.35
C LEU A 91 1.52 2.60 5.33
N CYS A 92 2.08 1.73 4.46
CA CYS A 92 3.52 1.58 4.28
C CYS A 92 4.16 2.87 3.77
N GLU A 93 3.58 3.49 2.74
CA GLU A 93 4.11 4.72 2.15
C GLU A 93 3.96 5.91 3.10
N TRP A 94 2.82 5.99 3.81
CA TRP A 94 2.62 7.01 4.83
C TRP A 94 3.61 6.88 5.99
N ASP A 95 3.90 5.66 6.48
CA ASP A 95 4.95 5.48 7.50
C ASP A 95 6.33 5.94 7.00
N LYS A 96 6.67 5.66 5.74
CA LYS A 96 7.92 6.15 5.14
C LYS A 96 7.97 7.67 5.14
N TYR A 97 6.90 8.33 4.71
CA TYR A 97 6.79 9.78 4.71
C TYR A 97 6.94 10.35 6.13
N GLU A 98 6.18 9.83 7.09
CA GLU A 98 6.22 10.29 8.49
C GLU A 98 7.59 10.09 9.13
N ARG A 99 8.27 9.00 8.83
CA ARG A 99 9.64 8.77 9.32
C ARG A 99 10.61 9.86 8.85
N VAL A 100 10.50 10.28 7.61
CA VAL A 100 11.33 11.37 7.07
C VAL A 100 10.91 12.70 7.70
N ARG A 101 9.62 12.98 7.72
CA ARG A 101 9.07 14.23 8.28
C ARG A 101 9.47 14.44 9.75
N LEU A 102 9.50 13.37 10.53
CA LEU A 102 9.80 13.39 11.95
C LEU A 102 11.29 13.10 12.28
N GLY A 103 12.17 12.99 11.29
CA GLY A 103 13.58 12.67 11.50
C GLY A 103 13.85 11.26 12.05
N GLN A 104 12.91 10.34 11.91
CA GLN A 104 12.98 8.97 12.45
C GLN A 104 13.66 7.98 11.50
N GLY A 105 14.21 8.43 10.40
CA GLY A 105 14.94 7.63 9.45
C GLY A 105 14.96 8.22 8.03
N THR A 106 15.71 7.59 7.15
CA THR A 106 15.80 7.96 5.73
C THR A 106 15.30 6.81 4.87
N PRO A 107 14.63 7.07 3.73
CA PRO A 107 14.26 6.03 2.79
C PRO A 107 15.52 5.41 2.16
N ARG A 108 15.46 4.13 1.78
CA ARG A 108 16.57 3.45 1.09
C ARG A 108 16.83 4.03 -0.29
N SER A 109 15.78 4.52 -0.95
CA SER A 109 15.86 5.19 -2.25
C SER A 109 15.02 6.46 -2.20
N LYS A 110 15.45 7.47 -2.95
CA LYS A 110 14.71 8.72 -3.15
C LYS A 110 14.32 8.81 -4.60
N TYR A 111 13.12 9.28 -4.87
CA TYR A 111 12.74 9.65 -6.22
C TYR A 111 13.51 10.91 -6.61
N ASN A 112 14.30 10.82 -7.68
CA ASN A 112 15.14 11.93 -8.16
C ASN A 112 14.47 12.74 -9.29
N GLY A 113 13.20 12.47 -9.57
CA GLY A 113 12.49 13.01 -10.72
C GLY A 113 12.82 12.24 -12.02
N LEU A 114 12.07 12.52 -13.06
CA LEU A 114 12.44 12.09 -14.41
C LEU A 114 13.54 13.04 -14.89
N GLN A 115 14.68 12.49 -15.28
CA GLN A 115 15.66 13.29 -16.00
C GLN A 115 15.02 13.70 -17.33
N SER A 116 15.12 14.98 -17.70
CA SER A 116 14.52 15.56 -18.91
C SER A 116 14.88 14.81 -20.21
N SER A 117 15.99 14.09 -20.23
CA SER A 117 16.43 13.26 -21.36
C SER A 117 15.52 12.07 -21.69
N VAL A 118 14.63 11.67 -20.77
CA VAL A 118 13.69 10.55 -21.02
C VAL A 118 12.41 11.04 -21.71
N LEU A 119 12.11 12.34 -21.63
CA LEU A 119 10.92 12.94 -22.25
C LEU A 119 11.13 13.33 -23.71
N GLU A 120 12.38 13.30 -24.21
CA GLU A 120 12.72 13.66 -25.59
C GLU A 120 12.81 12.45 -26.55
N ALA A 121 12.44 11.25 -26.12
CA ALA A 121 12.35 10.14 -27.04
C ALA A 121 11.22 10.42 -28.04
N PRO A 122 11.49 10.53 -29.36
CA PRO A 122 10.45 10.80 -30.32
C PRO A 122 9.44 9.64 -30.29
N VAL A 123 8.17 9.98 -30.14
CA VAL A 123 7.08 9.03 -30.38
C VAL A 123 7.25 8.58 -31.83
N GLY A 124 7.70 7.33 -32.00
CA GLY A 124 7.88 6.75 -33.33
C GLY A 124 6.59 6.88 -34.11
N THR A 125 6.64 7.60 -35.20
CA THR A 125 5.58 7.64 -36.21
C THR A 125 5.43 6.22 -36.73
N VAL A 126 4.36 5.54 -36.32
CA VAL A 126 3.97 4.25 -36.92
C VAL A 126 3.48 4.59 -38.31
N ALA A 127 4.26 4.18 -39.29
CA ALA A 127 3.87 4.25 -40.69
C ALA A 127 2.78 3.21 -41.00
#